data_768c583531a3ef7782ae2d3209820d92
#
_entry.id   768c583531a3ef7782ae2d3209820d92
#
_cell.length_a   1.000
_cell.length_b   1.000
_cell.length_c   1.000
_cell.angle_alpha   90.00
_cell.angle_beta   90.00
_cell.angle_gamma   90.00
#
_symmetry.space_group_name_H-M   'P 1'
#
loop_
_entity.id
_entity.type
_entity.pdbx_description
1 polymer ?
#
loop_
_entity_poly.entity_id
_entity_poly.type
_entity_poly.pdbx_seq_one_letter_code
_entity_poly.pdbx_strand_id
1 'polypeptide(L)' 'MLISHIMEKEVLDKSANKIGLVVDIDYNFPLWTINQLVVRMGILKKINIGVEKIDKIGDRVILKVTKDELVKVIV' A
#
# COMPACT_ATOMS: atom_id res chain seq x y z
N MET A 1 -7.74 14.65 -0.33
CA MET A 1 -7.00 13.85 0.66
C MET A 1 -5.56 14.32 0.72
N LEU A 2 -5.05 14.55 1.89
CA LEU A 2 -3.65 14.93 2.06
C LEU A 2 -2.77 13.69 2.11
N ILE A 3 -1.54 13.82 1.60
CA ILE A 3 -0.57 12.71 1.64
C ILE A 3 -0.32 12.26 3.09
N SER A 4 -0.29 13.21 4.03
CA SER A 4 -0.11 12.90 5.45
C SER A 4 -1.21 12.00 6.02
N HIS A 5 -2.39 11.97 5.39
CA HIS A 5 -3.49 11.11 5.82
C HIS A 5 -3.28 9.65 5.41
N ILE A 6 -2.39 9.41 4.44
CA ILE A 6 -2.12 8.06 3.97
C ILE A 6 -0.92 7.46 4.71
N MET A 7 0.03 8.31 5.11
CA MET A 7 1.23 7.86 5.81
C MET A 7 0.89 7.16 7.11
N GLU A 8 1.59 6.08 7.38
CA GLU A 8 1.47 5.27 8.59
C GLU A 8 0.13 4.53 8.73
N LYS A 9 -0.74 4.60 7.72
CA LYS A 9 -1.97 3.81 7.74
C LYS A 9 -1.67 2.34 7.61
N GLU A 10 -2.48 1.54 8.30
CA GLU A 10 -2.41 0.10 8.23
C GLU A 10 -2.93 -0.37 6.87
N VAL A 11 -2.24 -1.33 6.28
CA VAL A 11 -2.61 -1.91 4.99
C VAL A 11 -3.11 -3.33 5.23
N LEU A 12 -4.34 -3.61 4.77
CA LEU A 12 -4.96 -4.92 4.86
C LEU A 12 -5.16 -5.47 3.45
N ASP A 13 -5.05 -6.78 3.31
CA ASP A 13 -5.36 -7.42 2.04
C ASP A 13 -6.88 -7.57 1.88
N LYS A 14 -7.31 -8.15 0.77
CA LYS A 14 -8.73 -8.29 0.50
C LYS A 14 -9.45 -9.20 1.48
N SER A 15 -8.72 -10.03 2.22
CA SER A 15 -9.26 -10.92 3.26
C SER A 15 -9.09 -10.34 4.66
N ALA A 16 -8.73 -9.06 4.76
CA ALA A 16 -8.50 -8.34 6.02
C ALA A 16 -7.28 -8.82 6.80
N ASN A 17 -6.34 -9.49 6.15
CA ASN A 17 -5.06 -9.83 6.76
C ASN A 17 -4.13 -8.62 6.73
N LYS A 18 -3.47 -8.36 7.84
CA LYS A 18 -2.54 -7.24 7.93
C LYS A 18 -1.31 -7.48 7.05
N ILE A 19 -1.02 -6.50 6.19
CA ILE A 19 0.18 -6.51 5.35
C ILE A 19 1.29 -5.72 6.01
N GLY A 20 1.00 -4.48 6.46
CA GLY A 20 2.00 -3.62 7.05
C GLY A 20 1.50 -2.19 7.19
N LEU A 21 2.43 -1.25 7.19
CA LEU A 21 2.14 0.19 7.32
C LEU A 21 2.72 0.94 6.13
N VAL A 22 2.00 1.95 5.67
CA VAL A 22 2.49 2.84 4.62
C VAL A 22 3.63 3.68 5.19
N VAL A 23 4.80 3.60 4.57
CA VAL A 23 5.97 4.39 5.00
C VAL A 23 6.42 5.40 3.98
N ASP A 24 5.96 5.30 2.74
CA ASP A 24 6.28 6.27 1.70
C ASP A 24 5.24 6.19 0.57
N ILE A 25 5.22 7.21 -0.27
CA ILE A 25 4.30 7.31 -1.39
C ILE A 25 5.10 7.77 -2.60
N ASP A 26 5.01 7.00 -3.69
CA ASP A 26 5.59 7.38 -4.97
C ASP A 26 4.51 8.04 -5.82
N TYR A 27 4.71 9.29 -6.17
CA TYR A 27 3.72 10.05 -6.94
C TYR A 27 4.38 10.79 -8.10
N ASN A 28 3.56 11.08 -9.10
CA ASN A 28 3.98 11.76 -10.31
C ASN A 28 3.53 13.23 -10.23
N PHE A 29 4.46 14.14 -10.04
CA PHE A 29 4.17 15.57 -9.93
C PHE A 29 3.45 16.17 -11.13
N PRO A 30 3.91 15.92 -12.36
CA PRO A 30 3.23 16.52 -13.51
C PRO A 30 1.77 16.13 -13.62
N LEU A 31 1.41 14.91 -13.21
CA LEU A 31 0.05 14.41 -13.31
C LEU A 31 -0.71 14.46 -11.99
N TRP A 32 -0.02 14.76 -10.89
CA TRP A 32 -0.61 14.78 -9.54
C TRP A 32 -1.30 13.46 -9.19
N THR A 33 -0.71 12.35 -9.64
CA THR A 33 -1.24 11.01 -9.40
C THR A 33 -0.30 10.21 -8.52
N ILE A 34 -0.86 9.29 -7.75
CA ILE A 34 -0.07 8.34 -6.96
C ILE A 34 0.17 7.12 -7.83
N ASN A 35 1.45 6.72 -7.95
CA ASN A 35 1.82 5.52 -8.71
C ASN A 35 1.79 4.28 -7.83
N GLN A 36 2.34 4.37 -6.63
CA GLN A 36 2.42 3.23 -5.72
C GLN A 36 2.63 3.69 -4.30
N LEU A 37 2.32 2.80 -3.36
CA LEU A 37 2.63 2.99 -1.95
C LEU A 37 3.79 2.09 -1.58
N VAL A 38 4.68 2.60 -0.73
CA VAL A 38 5.73 1.78 -0.14
C VAL A 38 5.24 1.34 1.24
N VAL A 39 5.14 0.04 1.44
CA VAL A 39 4.58 -0.54 2.65
C VAL A 39 5.67 -1.33 3.38
N ARG A 40 5.85 -1.04 4.66
CA ARG A 40 6.79 -1.78 5.49
C ARG A 40 6.10 -3.00 6.08
N MET A 41 6.70 -4.17 5.81
CA MET A 41 6.25 -5.44 6.35
C MET A 41 7.25 -5.88 7.42
N GLY A 42 6.86 -5.85 8.68
CA GLY A 42 7.77 -6.17 9.76
C GLY A 42 8.84 -5.09 9.95
N ILE A 43 10.04 -5.48 10.36
CA ILE A 43 11.10 -4.54 10.73
C ILE A 43 12.00 -4.17 9.55
N LEU A 44 12.34 -5.13 8.68
CA LEU A 44 13.36 -4.94 7.66
C LEU A 44 12.86 -5.00 6.22
N LYS A 45 11.59 -5.31 6.02
CA LYS A 45 11.08 -5.56 4.67
C LYS A 45 10.15 -4.46 4.21
N LYS A 46 10.35 -3.99 2.99
CA LYS A 46 9.47 -3.02 2.35
C LYS A 46 9.04 -3.57 0.99
N ILE A 47 7.79 -3.30 0.61
CA ILE A 47 7.28 -3.66 -0.71
C ILE A 47 6.61 -2.46 -1.34
N ASN A 48 6.61 -2.42 -2.66
CA ASN A 48 5.91 -1.40 -3.42
C ASN A 48 4.59 -1.98 -3.91
N ILE A 49 3.49 -1.30 -3.61
CA ILE A 49 2.16 -1.73 -4.02
C ILE A 49 1.61 -0.70 -4.99
N GLY A 50 1.40 -1.09 -6.23
CA GLY A 50 0.85 -0.22 -7.25
C GLY A 50 -0.57 0.18 -6.93
N VAL A 51 -0.96 1.39 -7.34
CA VAL A 51 -2.28 1.95 -7.04
C VAL A 51 -3.41 1.09 -7.63
N GLU A 52 -3.14 0.35 -8.71
CA GLU A 52 -4.12 -0.53 -9.33
C GLU A 52 -4.52 -1.71 -8.43
N LYS A 53 -3.74 -1.99 -7.41
CA LYS A 53 -4.04 -3.06 -6.44
C LYS A 53 -4.77 -2.56 -5.21
N ILE A 54 -5.05 -1.25 -5.15
CA ILE A 54 -5.73 -0.64 -4.00
C ILE A 54 -7.22 -0.56 -4.29
N ASP A 55 -8.03 -1.12 -3.40
CA ASP A 55 -9.47 -1.04 -3.49
C ASP A 55 -9.98 0.30 -2.97
N LYS A 56 -9.59 0.63 -1.75
CA LYS A 56 -10.00 1.91 -1.15
C LYS A 56 -9.05 2.33 -0.06
N ILE A 57 -9.02 3.64 0.21
CA ILE A 57 -8.25 4.24 1.28
C ILE A 57 -9.23 5.00 2.18
N GLY A 58 -9.32 4.56 3.41
CA GLY A 58 -10.11 5.20 4.45
C GLY A 58 -9.27 5.26 5.72
N ASP A 59 -9.80 4.78 6.83
CA ASP A 59 -9.02 4.63 8.07
C ASP A 59 -7.89 3.64 7.88
N ARG A 60 -8.08 2.69 6.96
CA ARG A 60 -7.07 1.71 6.54
C ARG A 60 -7.03 1.64 5.04
N VAL A 61 -5.91 1.15 4.50
CA VAL A 61 -5.77 0.90 3.07
C VAL A 61 -6.18 -0.54 2.83
N ILE A 62 -7.18 -0.74 1.96
CA ILE A 62 -7.68 -2.08 1.63
C ILE A 62 -7.27 -2.42 0.21
N LEU A 63 -6.67 -3.59 0.03
CA LEU A 63 -6.18 -4.04 -1.26
C LEU A 63 -7.20 -4.91 -1.98
N LYS A 64 -7.06 -5.03 -3.30
CA LYS A 64 -7.87 -5.91 -4.15
C LYS A 64 -7.32 -7.33 -4.21
N VAL A 65 -6.13 -7.54 -3.67
CA VAL A 65 -5.39 -8.80 -3.76
C VAL A 65 -5.16 -9.38 -2.38
N THR A 66 -4.82 -10.67 -2.33
CA THR A 66 -4.47 -11.33 -1.08
C THR A 66 -2.99 -11.15 -0.77
N LYS A 67 -2.62 -11.39 0.48
CA LYS A 67 -1.23 -11.35 0.90
C LYS A 67 -0.38 -12.35 0.10
N ASP A 68 -0.93 -13.54 -0.17
CA ASP A 68 -0.21 -14.57 -0.94
C ASP A 68 0.08 -14.10 -2.36
N GLU A 69 -0.85 -13.39 -2.98
CA GLU A 69 -0.64 -12.84 -4.32
C GLU A 69 0.47 -11.79 -4.33
N LEU A 70 0.55 -10.97 -3.28
CA LEU A 70 1.64 -9.99 -3.16
C LEU A 70 2.99 -10.66 -3.00
N VAL A 71 3.07 -11.68 -2.18
CA VAL A 71 4.33 -12.40 -1.92
C VAL A 71 4.86 -13.07 -3.19
N LYS A 72 3.98 -13.58 -4.03
CA LYS A 72 4.38 -14.20 -5.30
C LYS A 72 5.05 -13.23 -6.25
N VAL A 73 4.67 -11.97 -6.20
CA VAL A 73 5.23 -10.94 -7.10
C VAL A 73 6.63 -10.50 -6.64
N ILE A 74 6.95 -10.68 -5.37
CA ILE A 74 8.22 -10.22 -4.80
C ILE A 74 9.35 -11.23 -5.01
N VAL A 75 9.02 -12.46 -5.26
CA VAL A 75 9.99 -13.53 -5.53
C VAL A 75 10.41 -13.54 -7.01
#